data_d8928549cb5b36e5d89ee8d079a45c6d
#
_entry.id   d8928549cb5b36e5d89ee8d079a45c6d
#
_cell.length_a   1.000
_cell.length_b   1.000
_cell.length_c   1.000
_cell.angle_alpha   90.00
_cell.angle_beta   90.00
_cell.angle_gamma   90.00
#
_symmetry.space_group_name_H-M   'P 1'
#
loop_
_entity.id
_entity.type
_entity.pdbx_description
1 polymer ?
#
loop_
_entity_poly.entity_id
_entity_poly.type
_entity_poly.pdbx_seq_one_letter_code
_entity_poly.pdbx_strand_id
1 'polypeptide(L)'
;MGIIACSGEELLGGTLSRAAARIVVEKLRPQETIILCAPLFAAGGLERHGGQEERNFAKEHPTITIEGCEEECAKIAVDKYSGPPAATFNITEFIDAHPKLKSMSREDLGEDGMKLAEIIAEEIAKKVDELFIRK
;
A
#
# COMPACT_ATOMS: atom_id res chain seq x y z
N MET A 1 0.10 2.31 12.35
CA MET A 1 0.05 2.95 11.03
C MET A 1 -0.81 2.19 10.06
N GLY A 2 -1.52 2.90 9.21
CA GLY A 2 -2.32 2.30 8.16
C GLY A 2 -1.51 2.06 6.89
N ILE A 3 -1.70 0.91 6.27
CA ILE A 3 -1.13 0.58 4.97
C ILE A 3 -2.28 0.38 4.00
N ILE A 4 -2.35 1.19 2.95
CA ILE A 4 -3.37 1.09 1.92
C ILE A 4 -2.71 0.75 0.60
N ALA A 5 -3.06 -0.40 0.02
CA ALA A 5 -2.52 -0.84 -1.26
C ALA A 5 -3.53 -0.64 -2.39
N CYS A 6 -3.01 -0.42 -3.59
CA CYS A 6 -3.81 -0.36 -4.80
C CYS A 6 -4.67 -1.63 -4.96
N SER A 7 -5.95 -1.43 -5.24
CA SER A 7 -6.90 -2.53 -5.43
C SER A 7 -7.10 -2.91 -6.90
N GLY A 8 -6.24 -2.45 -7.81
CA GLY A 8 -6.34 -2.74 -9.23
C GLY A 8 -6.16 -4.22 -9.54
N GLU A 9 -7.25 -4.90 -9.88
CA GLU A 9 -7.25 -6.34 -10.13
C GLU A 9 -6.63 -6.70 -11.47
N GLU A 10 -6.65 -5.81 -12.43
CA GLU A 10 -6.15 -6.05 -13.78
C GLU A 10 -4.70 -5.64 -13.98
N LEU A 11 -4.07 -5.07 -12.94
CA LEU A 11 -2.73 -4.51 -13.05
C LEU A 11 -1.70 -5.33 -12.28
N LEU A 12 -0.56 -5.58 -12.91
CA LEU A 12 0.59 -6.16 -12.22
C LEU A 12 0.98 -5.31 -11.00
N GLY A 13 0.98 -4.00 -11.17
CA GLY A 13 1.28 -3.07 -10.07
C GLY A 13 0.33 -3.21 -8.89
N GLY A 14 -0.95 -3.48 -9.14
CA GLY A 14 -1.92 -3.75 -8.09
C GLY A 14 -1.58 -5.01 -7.31
N THR A 15 -1.25 -6.09 -8.01
CA THR A 15 -0.86 -7.35 -7.39
C THR A 15 0.41 -7.19 -6.55
N LEU A 16 1.42 -6.51 -7.09
CA LEU A 16 2.66 -6.23 -6.35
C LEU A 16 2.40 -5.36 -5.11
N SER A 17 1.54 -4.34 -5.25
CA SER A 17 1.18 -3.46 -4.12
C SER A 17 0.58 -4.27 -2.97
N ARG A 18 -0.38 -5.13 -3.28
CA ARG A 18 -1.04 -5.96 -2.27
C ARG A 18 -0.10 -6.97 -1.65
N ALA A 19 0.76 -7.60 -2.46
CA ALA A 19 1.75 -8.55 -1.95
C ALA A 19 2.73 -7.86 -1.00
N ALA A 20 3.25 -6.70 -1.39
CA ALA A 20 4.17 -5.93 -0.55
C ALA A 20 3.50 -5.50 0.77
N ALA A 21 2.26 -5.01 0.69
CA ALA A 21 1.51 -4.61 1.87
C ALA A 21 1.35 -5.76 2.86
N ARG A 22 1.02 -6.95 2.37
CA ARG A 22 0.86 -8.13 3.21
C ARG A 22 2.17 -8.55 3.87
N ILE A 23 3.27 -8.47 3.15
CA ILE A 23 4.58 -8.79 3.73
C ILE A 23 4.89 -7.83 4.90
N VAL A 24 4.64 -6.54 4.73
CA VAL A 24 4.86 -5.56 5.80
C VAL A 24 4.00 -5.89 7.02
N VAL A 25 2.70 -6.04 6.81
CA VAL A 25 1.74 -6.20 7.91
C VAL A 25 1.83 -7.57 8.57
N GLU A 26 2.08 -8.62 7.80
CA GLU A 26 2.08 -9.99 8.33
C GLU A 26 3.44 -10.44 8.85
N LYS A 27 4.55 -9.92 8.29
CA LYS A 27 5.89 -10.43 8.59
C LYS A 27 6.86 -9.40 9.14
N LEU A 28 6.95 -8.21 8.54
CA LEU A 28 8.00 -7.26 8.87
C LEU A 28 7.64 -6.32 10.04
N ARG A 29 6.42 -5.83 10.07
CA ARG A 29 5.96 -4.89 11.10
C ARG A 29 4.54 -5.21 11.57
N PRO A 30 4.30 -6.44 12.06
CA PRO A 30 2.92 -6.86 12.39
C PRO A 30 2.31 -6.14 13.59
N GLN A 31 3.11 -5.56 14.45
CA GLN A 31 2.60 -4.85 15.62
C GLN A 31 2.45 -3.35 15.39
N GLU A 32 3.12 -2.81 14.40
CA GLU A 32 3.14 -1.38 14.11
C GLU A 32 2.17 -0.97 13.00
N THR A 33 1.69 -1.92 12.21
CA THR A 33 0.89 -1.63 11.02
C THR A 33 -0.39 -2.46 10.95
N ILE A 34 -1.38 -1.91 10.24
CA ILE A 34 -2.58 -2.64 9.85
C ILE A 34 -2.89 -2.35 8.38
N ILE A 35 -3.54 -3.30 7.71
CA ILE A 35 -4.02 -3.06 6.34
C ILE A 35 -5.37 -2.37 6.41
N LEU A 36 -5.51 -1.27 5.66
CA LEU A 36 -6.78 -0.60 5.44
C LEU A 36 -7.33 -1.01 4.08
N CYS A 37 -8.62 -1.25 3.99
CA CYS A 37 -9.27 -1.68 2.76
C CYS A 37 -9.52 -0.49 1.83
N ALA A 38 -8.75 -0.39 0.74
CA ALA A 38 -8.86 0.73 -0.19
C ALA A 38 -10.27 0.90 -0.77
N PRO A 39 -10.95 -0.16 -1.24
CA PRO A 39 -12.32 0.00 -1.73
C PRO A 39 -13.30 0.54 -0.69
N LEU A 40 -13.25 0.06 0.54
CA LEU A 40 -14.10 0.57 1.62
C LEU A 40 -13.76 2.01 1.96
N PHE A 41 -12.48 2.33 1.99
CA PHE A 41 -12.01 3.67 2.28
C PHE A 41 -12.59 4.69 1.29
N ALA A 42 -12.57 4.34 0.01
CA ALA A 42 -12.99 5.24 -1.07
C ALA A 42 -14.50 5.23 -1.34
N ALA A 43 -15.25 4.27 -0.81
CA ALA A 43 -16.65 4.07 -1.13
C ALA A 43 -17.54 4.94 -0.25
N GLY A 44 -17.79 6.19 -0.67
CA GLY A 44 -18.59 7.15 0.08
C GLY A 44 -19.98 6.67 0.46
N GLY A 45 -20.59 5.79 -0.35
CA GLY A 45 -21.92 5.23 -0.07
C GLY A 45 -21.95 4.22 1.06
N LEU A 46 -20.81 3.78 1.56
CA LEU A 46 -20.70 2.77 2.61
C LEU A 46 -20.34 3.34 3.97
N GLU A 47 -20.49 4.62 4.17
CA GLU A 47 -20.09 5.31 5.41
C GLU A 47 -20.70 4.71 6.66
N ARG A 48 -21.89 4.16 6.58
CA ARG A 48 -22.57 3.55 7.73
C ARG A 48 -22.08 2.15 8.06
N HIS A 49 -21.28 1.52 7.19
CA HIS A 49 -20.99 0.11 7.27
C HIS A 49 -19.50 -0.26 7.30
N GLY A 50 -18.60 0.68 7.26
CA GLY A 50 -17.20 0.31 7.30
C GLY A 50 -16.24 1.39 6.82
N GLY A 51 -16.53 2.05 5.74
CA GLY A 51 -15.65 3.08 5.20
C GLY A 51 -15.28 4.15 6.23
N GLN A 52 -16.17 4.45 7.16
CA GLN A 52 -15.93 5.44 8.19
C GLN A 52 -14.82 5.02 9.16
N GLU A 53 -14.76 3.75 9.54
CA GLU A 53 -13.69 3.25 10.41
C GLU A 53 -12.32 3.39 9.76
N GLU A 54 -12.24 3.03 8.47
CA GLU A 54 -11.01 3.16 7.69
C GLU A 54 -10.56 4.62 7.63
N ARG A 55 -11.48 5.52 7.34
CA ARG A 55 -11.20 6.95 7.22
C ARG A 55 -10.80 7.57 8.56
N ASN A 56 -11.46 7.19 9.63
CA ASN A 56 -11.14 7.69 10.96
C ASN A 56 -9.76 7.23 11.40
N PHE A 57 -9.42 5.97 11.13
CA PHE A 57 -8.09 5.46 11.43
C PHE A 57 -7.01 6.28 10.71
N ALA A 58 -7.22 6.56 9.43
CA ALA A 58 -6.28 7.34 8.64
C ALA A 58 -6.18 8.81 9.09
N LYS A 59 -7.22 9.35 9.71
CA LYS A 59 -7.16 10.69 10.31
C LYS A 59 -6.33 10.72 11.59
N GLU A 60 -6.40 9.67 12.38
CA GLU A 60 -5.79 9.61 13.71
C GLU A 60 -4.37 9.06 13.68
N HIS A 61 -4.01 8.31 12.65
CA HIS A 61 -2.72 7.63 12.56
C HIS A 61 -2.05 7.88 11.20
N PRO A 62 -0.71 7.89 11.15
CA PRO A 62 -0.01 7.98 9.87
C PRO A 62 -0.42 6.86 8.93
N THR A 63 -0.57 7.18 7.65
CA THR A 63 -0.99 6.22 6.63
C THR A 63 -0.01 6.23 5.48
N ILE A 64 0.38 5.05 5.03
CA ILE A 64 1.26 4.85 3.88
C ILE A 64 0.44 4.26 2.75
N THR A 65 0.50 4.87 1.55
CA THR A 65 -0.18 4.35 0.38
C THR A 65 0.81 3.67 -0.56
N ILE A 66 0.36 2.60 -1.21
CA ILE A 66 1.16 1.86 -2.18
C ILE A 66 0.39 1.85 -3.49
N GLU A 67 0.95 2.50 -4.52
CA GLU A 67 0.26 2.75 -5.78
C GLU A 67 0.73 1.80 -6.87
N GLY A 68 -0.22 1.18 -7.55
CA GLY A 68 0.07 0.24 -8.62
C GLY A 68 0.28 0.87 -9.99
N CYS A 69 -0.05 2.16 -10.15
CA CYS A 69 0.08 2.88 -11.42
C CYS A 69 0.19 4.38 -11.17
N GLU A 70 0.32 5.13 -12.27
CA GLU A 70 0.53 6.58 -12.22
C GLU A 70 -0.65 7.37 -11.65
N GLU A 71 -1.85 6.80 -11.64
CA GLU A 71 -3.04 7.54 -11.19
C GLU A 71 -3.08 7.76 -9.68
N GLU A 72 -2.39 6.95 -8.91
CA GLU A 72 -2.26 7.10 -7.46
C GLU A 72 -3.61 7.23 -6.74
N CYS A 73 -4.53 6.32 -7.03
CA CYS A 73 -5.88 6.34 -6.50
C CYS A 73 -5.95 6.28 -4.98
N ALA A 74 -5.09 5.49 -4.35
CA ALA A 74 -5.09 5.37 -2.89
C ALA A 74 -4.66 6.67 -2.23
N LYS A 75 -3.64 7.33 -2.77
CA LYS A 75 -3.18 8.63 -2.28
C LYS A 75 -4.29 9.68 -2.39
N ILE A 76 -4.95 9.73 -3.54
CA ILE A 76 -6.04 10.67 -3.79
C ILE A 76 -7.19 10.43 -2.80
N ALA A 77 -7.56 9.16 -2.58
CA ALA A 77 -8.63 8.81 -1.66
C ALA A 77 -8.30 9.17 -0.22
N VAL A 78 -7.08 8.87 0.23
CA VAL A 78 -6.65 9.21 1.59
C VAL A 78 -6.66 10.73 1.78
N ASP A 79 -6.08 11.46 0.84
CA ASP A 79 -6.03 12.93 0.92
C ASP A 79 -7.44 13.53 0.97
N LYS A 80 -8.34 13.03 0.12
CA LYS A 80 -9.70 13.54 0.05
C LYS A 80 -10.50 13.30 1.33
N TYR A 81 -10.40 12.11 1.90
CA TYR A 81 -11.26 11.70 3.00
C TYR A 81 -10.64 11.84 4.38
N SER A 82 -9.34 11.90 4.49
CA SER A 82 -8.68 11.89 5.80
C SER A 82 -7.53 12.87 5.95
N GLY A 83 -6.92 13.29 4.85
CA GLY A 83 -5.79 14.20 4.84
C GLY A 83 -4.57 13.57 4.17
N PRO A 84 -3.50 14.33 3.97
CA PRO A 84 -2.33 13.84 3.23
C PRO A 84 -1.76 12.57 3.85
N PRO A 85 -1.44 11.53 3.04
CA PRO A 85 -0.75 10.37 3.57
C PRO A 85 0.64 10.72 4.04
N ALA A 86 1.16 9.97 5.01
CA ALA A 86 2.50 10.19 5.54
C ALA A 86 3.59 9.84 4.53
N ALA A 87 3.32 8.86 3.65
CA ALA A 87 4.23 8.47 2.58
C ALA A 87 3.44 7.76 1.48
N THR A 88 3.97 7.81 0.26
CA THR A 88 3.40 7.10 -0.90
C THR A 88 4.53 6.40 -1.64
N PHE A 89 4.32 5.12 -1.96
CA PHE A 89 5.24 4.32 -2.76
C PHE A 89 4.57 3.94 -4.07
N ASN A 90 5.22 4.23 -5.19
CA ASN A 90 4.71 3.87 -6.51
C ASN A 90 5.48 2.67 -7.06
N ILE A 91 4.75 1.61 -7.38
CA ILE A 91 5.32 0.34 -7.84
C ILE A 91 6.10 0.50 -9.13
N THR A 92 5.67 1.42 -10.02
CA THR A 92 6.35 1.61 -11.30
C THR A 92 7.81 2.02 -11.11
N GLU A 93 8.12 2.80 -10.08
CA GLU A 93 9.49 3.18 -9.78
C GLU A 93 10.35 1.97 -9.43
N PHE A 94 9.79 1.02 -8.70
CA PHE A 94 10.51 -0.21 -8.32
C PHE A 94 10.70 -1.13 -9.52
N ILE A 95 9.69 -1.27 -10.38
CA ILE A 95 9.79 -2.07 -11.60
C ILE A 95 10.93 -1.50 -12.48
N ASP A 96 10.95 -0.19 -12.66
CA ASP A 96 11.97 0.47 -13.50
C ASP A 96 13.37 0.34 -12.90
N ALA A 97 13.48 0.35 -11.56
CA ALA A 97 14.75 0.22 -10.88
C ALA A 97 15.31 -1.21 -10.88
N HIS A 98 14.49 -2.22 -11.19
CA HIS A 98 14.88 -3.63 -11.15
C HIS A 98 14.56 -4.32 -12.48
N PRO A 99 15.21 -3.91 -13.60
CA PRO A 99 14.87 -4.42 -14.93
C PRO A 99 15.17 -5.91 -15.14
N LYS A 100 15.94 -6.52 -14.25
CA LYS A 100 16.22 -7.95 -14.32
C LYS A 100 15.10 -8.82 -13.75
N LEU A 101 14.22 -8.27 -12.95
CA LEU A 101 13.09 -8.98 -12.37
C LEU A 101 11.88 -8.81 -13.29
N LYS A 102 11.76 -9.67 -14.30
CA LYS A 102 10.78 -9.55 -15.38
C LYS A 102 9.75 -10.67 -15.44
N SER A 103 10.07 -11.85 -14.89
CA SER A 103 9.20 -13.02 -15.02
C SER A 103 8.09 -12.97 -14.00
N MET A 104 7.11 -12.10 -14.24
CA MET A 104 5.97 -11.93 -13.35
C MET A 104 4.75 -11.46 -14.14
N SER A 105 3.57 -11.82 -13.65
CA SER A 105 2.30 -11.34 -14.19
C SER A 105 1.35 -11.04 -13.03
N ARG A 106 0.22 -10.40 -13.34
CA ARG A 106 -0.76 -10.10 -12.30
C ARG A 106 -1.38 -11.37 -11.69
N GLU A 107 -1.47 -12.45 -12.47
CA GLU A 107 -2.02 -13.71 -12.01
C GLU A 107 -0.99 -14.54 -11.26
N ASP A 108 0.28 -14.40 -11.60
CA ASP A 108 1.34 -15.19 -10.99
C ASP A 108 2.61 -14.34 -10.89
N LEU A 109 2.91 -13.91 -9.67
CA LEU A 109 4.12 -13.12 -9.43
C LEU A 109 5.40 -13.90 -9.67
N GLY A 110 5.39 -15.23 -9.45
CA GLY A 110 6.58 -16.05 -9.58
C GLY A 110 7.70 -15.64 -8.63
N GLU A 111 8.89 -16.16 -8.86
CA GLU A 111 10.06 -15.83 -8.02
C GLU A 111 10.47 -14.38 -8.16
N ASP A 112 10.49 -13.85 -9.38
CA ASP A 112 10.87 -12.46 -9.63
C ASP A 112 9.89 -11.49 -8.99
N GLY A 113 8.59 -11.75 -9.14
CA GLY A 113 7.57 -10.90 -8.55
C GLY A 113 7.59 -10.90 -7.04
N MET A 114 7.77 -12.07 -6.42
CA MET A 114 7.87 -12.17 -4.97
C MET A 114 9.12 -11.49 -4.45
N LYS A 115 10.23 -11.63 -5.16
CA LYS A 115 11.47 -10.94 -4.80
C LYS A 115 11.31 -9.42 -4.85
N LEU A 116 10.66 -8.92 -5.88
CA LEU A 116 10.38 -7.49 -6.00
C LEU A 116 9.44 -7.03 -4.89
N ALA A 117 8.39 -7.79 -4.59
CA ALA A 117 7.48 -7.47 -3.50
C ALA A 117 8.22 -7.40 -2.15
N GLU A 118 9.17 -8.29 -1.91
CA GLU A 118 10.00 -8.26 -0.69
C GLU A 118 10.87 -7.00 -0.63
N ILE A 119 11.47 -6.62 -1.75
CA ILE A 119 12.28 -5.39 -1.84
C ILE A 119 11.43 -4.17 -1.50
N ILE A 120 10.25 -4.09 -2.10
CA ILE A 120 9.30 -2.99 -1.83
C ILE A 120 8.89 -2.98 -0.37
N ALA A 121 8.55 -4.15 0.18
CA ALA A 121 8.12 -4.28 1.58
C ALA A 121 9.21 -3.82 2.55
N GLU A 122 10.47 -4.14 2.28
CA GLU A 122 11.58 -3.70 3.12
C GLU A 122 11.73 -2.17 3.12
N GLU A 123 11.56 -1.53 1.97
CA GLU A 123 11.59 -0.07 1.91
C GLU A 123 10.44 0.56 2.67
N ILE A 124 9.25 -0.03 2.58
CA ILE A 124 8.10 0.43 3.34
C ILE A 124 8.35 0.26 4.85
N ALA A 125 8.91 -0.87 5.25
CA ALA A 125 9.22 -1.13 6.67
C ALA A 125 10.21 -0.10 7.22
N LYS A 126 11.19 0.31 6.44
CA LYS A 126 12.11 1.38 6.83
C LYS A 126 11.37 2.69 7.05
N LYS A 127 10.42 3.00 6.17
CA LYS A 127 9.61 4.22 6.31
C LYS A 127 8.73 4.14 7.55
N VAL A 128 8.17 2.98 7.87
CA VAL A 128 7.40 2.78 9.11
C VAL A 128 8.28 3.14 10.31
N ASP A 129 9.50 2.63 10.34
CA ASP A 129 10.44 2.91 11.44
C ASP A 129 10.75 4.40 11.56
N GLU A 130 10.99 5.07 10.44
CA GLU A 130 11.24 6.51 10.43
C GLU A 130 10.07 7.31 11.01
N LEU A 131 8.85 6.94 10.62
CA LEU A 131 7.65 7.64 11.08
C LEU A 131 7.38 7.39 12.56
N PHE A 132 7.72 6.22 13.08
CA PHE A 132 7.62 5.93 14.51
C PHE A 132 8.57 6.77 15.34
N ILE A 133 9.79 6.95 14.88
CA ILE A 133 10.80 7.75 15.59
C ILE A 133 10.37 9.21 15.71
N ARG A 134 9.64 9.74 14.70
CA ARG A 134 9.18 11.13 14.68
C ARG A 134 7.98 11.41 15.58
N LYS A 135 7.36 10.37 16.08
CA LYS A 135 6.29 10.51 17.06
C LYS A 135 6.87 10.70 18.45
#